data_8d4b102f91e3036db675f4f7da13ca9b
#
_entry.id   8d4b102f91e3036db675f4f7da13ca9b
#
_cell.length_a   1.000
_cell.length_b   1.000
_cell.length_c   1.000
_cell.angle_alpha   90.00
_cell.angle_beta   90.00
_cell.angle_gamma   90.00
#
_symmetry.space_group_name_H-M   'P 1'
#
loop_
_entity.id
_entity.type
_entity.pdbx_description
1 polymer ?
#
loop_
_entity_poly.entity_id
_entity_poly.type
_entity_poly.pdbx_seq_one_letter_code
_entity_poly.pdbx_strand_id
1 'polypeptide(L)'
;MKGFTREHTELSLCGLNCLLCPMQVGGYCPGCGGGPGNQSCTLARCSMDKGGHTFCSDCSYYPCARYDEFDAADSFVPHSRRAADLARARELGLDAYIDELRAKRAILDKLLASYNDGRRKAFYCTAVYLLPLEDLKNVMAKL
;
A
#
# COMPACT_ATOMS: atom_id res chain seq x y z
N MET A 1 -15.57 3.25 3.56
CA MET A 1 -16.21 2.41 4.59
C MET A 1 -16.59 3.28 5.77
N LYS A 2 -17.86 3.27 6.15
CA LYS A 2 -18.39 4.14 7.20
C LYS A 2 -17.82 3.78 8.58
N GLY A 3 -17.37 4.79 9.34
CA GLY A 3 -16.86 4.60 10.70
C GLY A 3 -15.44 4.05 10.80
N PHE A 4 -14.79 3.83 9.68
CA PHE A 4 -13.41 3.34 9.63
C PHE A 4 -12.49 4.46 9.15
N THR A 5 -11.62 4.92 10.02
CA THR A 5 -10.62 5.96 9.74
C THR A 5 -9.26 5.53 10.27
N ARG A 6 -8.19 5.91 9.57
CA ARG A 6 -6.80 5.64 9.96
C ARG A 6 -5.96 6.88 9.71
N GLU A 7 -4.95 7.08 10.53
CA GLU A 7 -3.99 8.18 10.39
C GLU A 7 -3.08 7.96 9.17
N HIS A 8 -2.60 6.72 8.98
CA HIS A 8 -1.70 6.37 7.88
C HIS A 8 -2.47 5.63 6.79
N THR A 9 -2.72 6.30 5.68
CA THR A 9 -3.44 5.75 4.52
C THR A 9 -2.50 5.25 3.41
N GLU A 10 -1.21 5.52 3.53
CA GLU A 10 -0.17 5.13 2.59
C GLU A 10 0.09 3.61 2.58
N LEU A 11 0.06 3.02 3.76
CA LEU A 11 0.16 1.57 3.97
C LEU A 11 -1.13 1.11 4.63
N SER A 12 -1.79 0.12 4.03
CA SER A 12 -3.06 -0.37 4.54
C SER A 12 -2.93 -1.11 5.89
N LEU A 13 -4.05 -1.26 6.57
CA LEU A 13 -4.16 -2.06 7.79
C LEU A 13 -3.56 -3.48 7.63
N CYS A 14 -3.74 -4.09 6.46
CA CYS A 14 -3.26 -5.43 6.14
C CYS A 14 -1.86 -5.47 5.53
N GLY A 15 -1.25 -4.33 5.26
CA GLY A 15 0.09 -4.22 4.67
C GLY A 15 0.12 -4.03 3.16
N LEU A 16 -1.03 -3.88 2.49
CA LEU A 16 -1.05 -3.51 1.07
C LEU A 16 -0.57 -2.08 0.88
N ASN A 17 0.21 -1.85 -0.17
CA ASN A 17 0.81 -0.56 -0.45
C ASN A 17 -0.18 0.36 -1.18
N CYS A 18 -0.97 1.12 -0.43
CA CYS A 18 -1.99 2.00 -0.97
C CYS A 18 -1.41 3.18 -1.75
N LEU A 19 -0.28 3.73 -1.32
CA LEU A 19 0.32 4.91 -1.94
C LEU A 19 0.76 4.66 -3.40
N LEU A 20 1.15 3.43 -3.71
CA LEU A 20 1.58 3.00 -5.05
C LEU A 20 0.49 2.21 -5.81
N CYS A 21 -0.72 2.14 -5.25
CA CYS A 21 -1.86 1.45 -5.86
C CYS A 21 -2.44 2.27 -7.03
N PRO A 22 -2.72 1.64 -8.19
CA PRO A 22 -3.33 2.34 -9.34
C PRO A 22 -4.64 3.05 -9.01
N MET A 23 -5.43 2.53 -8.08
CA MET A 23 -6.70 3.12 -7.67
C MET A 23 -6.50 4.39 -6.85
N GLN A 24 -5.51 4.42 -5.98
CA GLN A 24 -5.15 5.59 -5.20
C GLN A 24 -4.48 6.65 -6.09
N VAL A 25 -3.56 6.22 -6.93
CA VAL A 25 -2.87 7.09 -7.91
C VAL A 25 -3.87 7.76 -8.86
N GLY A 26 -4.93 7.05 -9.26
CA GLY A 26 -5.98 7.57 -10.13
C GLY A 26 -7.04 8.42 -9.44
N GLY A 27 -6.98 8.57 -8.11
CA GLY A 27 -7.97 9.34 -7.35
C GLY A 27 -9.30 8.62 -7.11
N TYR A 28 -9.39 7.33 -7.38
CA TYR A 28 -10.60 6.52 -7.18
C TYR A 28 -10.75 5.99 -5.75
N CYS A 29 -9.65 5.92 -5.01
CA CYS A 29 -9.61 5.42 -3.65
C CYS A 29 -8.68 6.31 -2.81
N PRO A 30 -9.09 6.74 -1.61
CA PRO A 30 -8.26 7.62 -0.76
C PRO A 30 -7.18 6.86 0.03
N GLY A 31 -7.07 5.55 -0.15
CA GLY A 31 -6.28 4.67 0.70
C GLY A 31 -7.10 4.10 1.86
N CYS A 32 -6.56 3.07 2.49
CA CYS A 32 -7.23 2.33 3.57
C CYS A 32 -7.51 3.23 4.78
N GLY A 33 -8.77 3.45 5.07
CA GLY A 33 -9.22 4.33 6.15
C GLY A 33 -9.22 5.81 5.80
N GLY A 34 -9.08 6.17 4.51
CA GLY A 34 -9.00 7.56 4.06
C GLY A 34 -10.36 8.23 3.79
N GLY A 35 -11.47 7.55 3.99
CA GLY A 35 -12.81 8.12 3.84
C GLY A 35 -13.59 7.60 2.64
N PRO A 36 -14.50 8.39 2.05
CA PRO A 36 -15.33 7.99 0.92
C PRO A 36 -14.50 7.46 -0.25
N GLY A 37 -14.94 6.34 -0.85
CA GLY A 37 -14.20 5.62 -1.88
C GLY A 37 -13.37 4.45 -1.37
N ASN A 38 -13.08 4.39 -0.08
CA ASN A 38 -12.49 3.21 0.55
C ASN A 38 -13.56 2.13 0.73
N GLN A 39 -13.37 1.00 0.05
CA GLN A 39 -14.34 -0.08 0.02
C GLN A 39 -14.45 -0.81 1.35
N SER A 40 -15.59 -1.43 1.59
CA SER A 40 -15.84 -2.30 2.72
C SER A 40 -14.88 -3.50 2.73
N CYS A 41 -14.30 -3.79 3.88
CA CYS A 41 -13.28 -4.81 4.07
C CYS A 41 -13.52 -5.60 5.37
N THR A 42 -13.45 -6.93 5.29
CA THR A 42 -13.62 -7.80 6.46
C THR A 42 -12.50 -7.63 7.49
N LEU A 43 -11.28 -7.34 7.04
CA LEU A 43 -10.14 -7.07 7.92
C LEU A 43 -10.34 -5.77 8.69
N ALA A 44 -10.83 -4.72 8.02
CA ALA A 44 -11.14 -3.45 8.67
C ALA A 44 -12.25 -3.59 9.72
N ARG A 45 -13.31 -4.34 9.41
CA ARG A 45 -14.37 -4.66 10.38
C ARG A 45 -13.82 -5.40 11.58
N CYS A 46 -12.99 -6.43 11.35
CA CYS A 46 -12.34 -7.17 12.41
C CYS A 46 -11.49 -6.27 13.31
N SER A 47 -10.75 -5.33 12.74
CA SER A 47 -9.97 -4.36 13.51
C SER A 47 -10.86 -3.46 14.38
N MET A 48 -11.96 -2.96 13.83
CA MET A 48 -12.92 -2.15 14.57
C MET A 48 -13.52 -2.91 15.75
N ASP A 49 -13.92 -4.17 15.53
CA ASP A 49 -14.50 -5.03 16.57
C ASP A 49 -13.50 -5.36 17.69
N LYS A 50 -12.21 -5.31 17.40
CA LYS A 50 -11.13 -5.56 18.37
C LYS A 50 -10.52 -4.27 18.97
N GLY A 51 -11.18 -3.15 18.85
CA GLY A 51 -10.75 -1.88 19.45
C GLY A 51 -9.80 -1.03 18.59
N GLY A 52 -9.57 -1.42 17.35
CA GLY A 52 -8.78 -0.65 16.39
C GLY A 52 -7.26 -0.83 16.56
N HIS A 53 -6.64 -1.52 15.62
CA HIS A 53 -5.19 -1.62 15.51
C HIS A 53 -4.68 -0.69 14.39
N THR A 54 -3.48 -0.14 14.55
CA THR A 54 -2.82 0.61 13.48
C THR A 54 -2.56 -0.29 12.27
N PHE A 55 -2.07 -1.50 12.53
CA PHE A 55 -1.89 -2.56 11.55
C PHE A 55 -2.36 -3.91 12.11
N CYS A 56 -2.76 -4.82 11.23
CA CYS A 56 -3.10 -6.19 11.63
C CYS A 56 -1.95 -6.90 12.36
N SER A 57 -0.70 -6.58 12.01
CA SER A 57 0.49 -7.11 12.70
C SER A 57 0.59 -6.72 14.18
N ASP A 58 -0.17 -5.73 14.63
CA ASP A 58 -0.24 -5.35 16.05
C ASP A 58 -1.25 -6.19 16.84
N CYS A 59 -2.08 -6.96 16.15
CA CYS A 59 -3.06 -7.85 16.75
C CYS A 59 -2.38 -9.13 17.26
N SER A 60 -2.76 -9.61 18.45
CA SER A 60 -2.20 -10.84 19.04
C SER A 60 -2.53 -12.11 18.26
N TYR A 61 -3.56 -12.08 17.42
CA TYR A 61 -3.95 -13.22 16.56
C TYR A 61 -3.25 -13.22 15.18
N TYR A 62 -2.45 -12.19 14.88
CA TYR A 62 -1.76 -12.12 13.59
C TYR A 62 -0.53 -13.05 13.55
N PRO A 63 -0.25 -13.74 12.43
CA PRO A 63 -1.10 -13.91 11.24
C PRO A 63 -2.30 -14.82 11.53
N CYS A 64 -3.49 -14.49 11.00
CA CYS A 64 -4.72 -15.24 11.26
C CYS A 64 -5.28 -15.87 9.97
N ALA A 65 -6.22 -16.81 10.14
CA ALA A 65 -6.83 -17.54 9.03
C ALA A 65 -7.55 -16.66 7.99
N ARG A 66 -7.88 -15.40 8.33
CA ARG A 66 -8.47 -14.44 7.38
C ARG A 66 -7.56 -14.15 6.19
N TYR A 67 -6.25 -14.37 6.33
CA TYR A 67 -5.29 -14.16 5.25
C TYR A 67 -5.15 -15.34 4.29
N ASP A 68 -5.65 -16.51 4.63
CA ASP A 68 -5.53 -17.71 3.80
C ASP A 68 -6.16 -17.48 2.41
N GLU A 69 -7.39 -16.97 2.36
CA GLU A 69 -8.05 -16.62 1.11
C GLU A 69 -7.60 -15.27 0.56
N PHE A 70 -7.33 -14.31 1.43
CA PHE A 70 -6.91 -12.97 1.05
C PHE A 70 -5.61 -12.96 0.25
N ASP A 71 -4.66 -13.80 0.61
CA ASP A 71 -3.36 -13.91 -0.06
C ASP A 71 -3.36 -14.88 -1.25
N ALA A 72 -4.47 -15.55 -1.53
CA ALA A 72 -4.58 -16.49 -2.64
C ALA A 72 -4.54 -15.81 -4.02
N ALA A 73 -4.88 -14.53 -4.10
CA ALA A 73 -4.85 -13.75 -5.34
C ALA A 73 -4.50 -12.29 -5.06
N ASP A 74 -3.92 -11.64 -6.07
CA ASP A 74 -3.66 -10.21 -6.03
C ASP A 74 -4.95 -9.40 -6.27
N SER A 75 -4.96 -8.18 -5.75
CA SER A 75 -5.94 -7.15 -6.09
C SER A 75 -5.33 -6.16 -7.08
N PHE A 76 -5.50 -4.85 -6.86
CA PHE A 76 -4.81 -3.82 -7.64
C PHE A 76 -3.31 -3.72 -7.33
N VAL A 77 -2.86 -4.34 -6.25
CA VAL A 77 -1.46 -4.43 -5.84
C VAL A 77 -1.12 -5.88 -5.49
N PRO A 78 0.15 -6.29 -5.63
CA PRO A 78 0.58 -7.63 -5.22
C PRO A 78 0.38 -7.85 -3.71
N HIS A 79 -0.18 -9.00 -3.35
CA HIS A 79 -0.39 -9.42 -1.96
C HIS A 79 0.81 -10.16 -1.35
N SER A 80 1.63 -10.77 -2.19
CA SER A 80 2.73 -11.64 -1.75
C SER A 80 3.76 -10.98 -0.83
N ARG A 81 3.90 -9.65 -0.88
CA ARG A 81 4.89 -8.89 -0.11
C ARG A 81 4.30 -8.11 1.06
N ARG A 82 2.98 -8.11 1.26
CA ARG A 82 2.35 -7.28 2.29
C ARG A 82 2.85 -7.58 3.71
N ALA A 83 3.06 -8.86 4.05
CA ALA A 83 3.57 -9.25 5.35
C ALA A 83 5.02 -8.79 5.56
N ALA A 84 5.86 -8.90 4.52
CA ALA A 84 7.22 -8.38 4.54
C ALA A 84 7.25 -6.86 4.64
N ASP A 85 6.33 -6.17 3.98
CA ASP A 85 6.22 -4.71 4.05
C ASP A 85 5.80 -4.24 5.45
N LEU A 86 4.89 -4.95 6.13
CA LEU A 86 4.56 -4.69 7.53
C LEU A 86 5.77 -4.88 8.45
N ALA A 87 6.54 -5.95 8.24
CA ALA A 87 7.75 -6.22 9.02
C ALA A 87 8.81 -5.13 8.78
N ARG A 88 9.01 -4.72 7.52
CA ARG A 88 9.94 -3.64 7.16
C ARG A 88 9.53 -2.31 7.77
N ALA A 89 8.25 -1.96 7.77
CA ALA A 89 7.75 -0.76 8.41
C ALA A 89 8.04 -0.74 9.92
N ARG A 90 7.95 -1.89 10.56
CA ARG A 90 8.30 -2.05 11.99
C ARG A 90 9.80 -1.91 12.23
N GLU A 91 10.65 -2.53 11.40
CA GLU A 91 12.12 -2.48 11.53
C GLU A 91 12.68 -1.08 11.30
N LEU A 92 12.26 -0.41 10.24
CA LEU A 92 12.72 0.95 9.90
C LEU A 92 12.13 2.03 10.81
N GLY A 93 11.00 1.75 11.43
CA GLY A 93 10.11 2.77 11.96
C GLY A 93 9.13 3.28 10.90
N LEU A 94 7.88 3.48 11.29
CA LEU A 94 6.80 3.80 10.36
C LEU A 94 7.07 5.10 9.57
N ASP A 95 7.55 6.16 10.23
CA ASP A 95 7.81 7.43 9.56
C ASP A 95 8.87 7.30 8.47
N ALA A 96 9.96 6.59 8.75
CA ALA A 96 11.04 6.36 7.78
C ALA A 96 10.55 5.50 6.60
N TYR A 97 9.71 4.50 6.85
CA TYR A 97 9.12 3.67 5.82
C TYR A 97 8.15 4.47 4.93
N ILE A 98 7.32 5.31 5.53
CA ILE A 98 6.40 6.18 4.77
C ILE A 98 7.17 7.20 3.93
N ASP A 99 8.28 7.75 4.42
CA ASP A 99 9.14 8.63 3.64
C ASP A 99 9.75 7.92 2.44
N GLU A 100 10.15 6.66 2.59
CA GLU A 100 10.58 5.82 1.45
C GLU A 100 9.45 5.64 0.43
N LEU A 101 8.22 5.36 0.87
CA LEU A 101 7.07 5.25 -0.01
C LEU A 101 6.76 6.55 -0.74
N ARG A 102 6.86 7.68 -0.06
CA ARG A 102 6.66 9.01 -0.68
C ARG A 102 7.72 9.32 -1.73
N ALA A 103 8.98 8.93 -1.47
CA ALA A 103 10.05 9.04 -2.47
C ALA A 103 9.75 8.16 -3.71
N LYS A 104 9.31 6.94 -3.52
CA LYS A 104 8.84 6.07 -4.60
C LYS A 104 7.65 6.67 -5.35
N ARG A 105 6.69 7.25 -4.63
CA ARG A 105 5.52 7.91 -5.25
C ARG A 105 5.93 9.08 -6.12
N ALA A 106 6.89 9.90 -5.70
CA ALA A 106 7.40 11.00 -6.51
C ALA A 106 8.01 10.50 -7.84
N ILE A 107 8.76 9.38 -7.79
CA ILE A 107 9.27 8.72 -8.99
C ILE A 107 8.14 8.23 -9.88
N LEU A 108 7.14 7.56 -9.30
CA LEU A 108 5.96 7.08 -10.04
C LEU A 108 5.21 8.23 -10.73
N ASP A 109 4.96 9.33 -10.03
CA ASP A 109 4.27 10.48 -10.59
C ASP A 109 5.05 11.06 -11.79
N LYS A 110 6.39 11.12 -11.71
CA LYS A 110 7.25 11.55 -12.82
C LYS A 110 7.19 10.59 -14.02
N LEU A 111 7.22 9.28 -13.75
CA LEU A 111 7.08 8.27 -14.81
C LEU A 111 5.73 8.38 -15.51
N LEU A 112 4.65 8.56 -14.76
CA LEU A 112 3.31 8.71 -15.31
C LEU A 112 3.14 10.01 -16.11
N ALA A 113 3.75 11.09 -15.67
CA ALA A 113 3.67 12.38 -16.35
C ALA A 113 4.48 12.43 -17.66
N SER A 114 5.64 11.77 -17.71
CA SER A 114 6.62 11.93 -18.80
C SER A 114 6.78 10.74 -19.70
N TYR A 115 6.44 9.53 -19.26
CA TYR A 115 6.73 8.29 -19.97
C TYR A 115 5.50 7.37 -20.16
N ASN A 116 4.34 7.78 -19.68
CA ASN A 116 3.11 7.01 -19.82
C ASN A 116 2.41 7.33 -21.13
N ASP A 117 2.16 6.29 -21.93
CA ASP A 117 1.41 6.37 -23.19
C ASP A 117 -0.12 6.17 -23.00
N GLY A 118 -0.60 6.25 -21.77
CA GLY A 118 -1.99 5.99 -21.37
C GLY A 118 -2.30 4.52 -21.06
N ARG A 119 -1.36 3.60 -21.26
CA ARG A 119 -1.57 2.15 -21.11
C ARG A 119 -0.68 1.50 -20.04
N ARG A 120 0.32 2.22 -19.52
CA ARG A 120 1.37 1.66 -18.66
C ARG A 120 1.23 1.99 -17.19
N LYS A 121 0.13 2.59 -16.77
CA LYS A 121 -0.08 2.99 -15.37
C LYS A 121 0.11 1.81 -14.40
N ALA A 122 -0.60 0.70 -14.64
CA ALA A 122 -0.49 -0.47 -13.78
C ALA A 122 0.93 -1.05 -13.76
N PHE A 123 1.60 -1.09 -14.92
CA PHE A 123 2.99 -1.52 -15.02
C PHE A 123 3.92 -0.66 -14.16
N TYR A 124 3.83 0.66 -14.29
CA TYR A 124 4.67 1.56 -13.49
C TYR A 124 4.38 1.47 -11.99
N CYS A 125 3.12 1.37 -11.60
CA CYS A 125 2.75 1.16 -10.20
C CYS A 125 3.40 -0.11 -9.63
N THR A 126 3.30 -1.22 -10.35
CA THR A 126 3.88 -2.50 -9.92
C THR A 126 5.41 -2.45 -9.92
N ALA A 127 6.03 -1.91 -10.95
CA ALA A 127 7.49 -1.81 -11.04
C ALA A 127 8.07 -0.94 -9.91
N VAL A 128 7.49 0.22 -9.67
CA VAL A 128 7.93 1.12 -8.59
C VAL A 128 7.72 0.48 -7.22
N TYR A 129 6.62 -0.27 -7.05
CA TYR A 129 6.38 -1.00 -5.80
C TYR A 129 7.46 -2.07 -5.55
N LEU A 130 7.74 -2.89 -6.56
CA LEU A 130 8.60 -4.07 -6.39
C LEU A 130 10.10 -3.75 -6.35
N LEU A 131 10.54 -2.71 -7.04
CA LEU A 131 11.95 -2.36 -7.12
C LEU A 131 12.43 -1.57 -5.88
N PRO A 132 13.67 -1.82 -5.42
CA PRO A 132 14.28 -1.01 -4.38
C PRO A 132 14.37 0.46 -4.77
N LEU A 133 14.27 1.38 -3.81
CA LEU A 133 14.31 2.81 -4.07
C LEU A 133 15.62 3.26 -4.74
N GLU A 134 16.74 2.68 -4.34
CA GLU A 134 18.05 3.02 -4.93
C GLU A 134 18.14 2.60 -6.41
N ASP A 135 17.59 1.44 -6.76
CA ASP A 135 17.53 1.01 -8.15
C ASP A 135 16.66 1.94 -9.00
N LEU A 136 15.52 2.37 -8.45
CA LEU A 136 14.64 3.35 -9.09
C LEU A 136 15.36 4.69 -9.31
N LYS A 137 16.09 5.18 -8.33
CA LYS A 137 16.91 6.40 -8.45
C LYS A 137 17.97 6.26 -9.53
N ASN A 138 18.66 5.12 -9.57
CA ASN A 138 19.69 4.84 -10.58
C ASN A 138 19.09 4.80 -11.99
N VAL A 139 17.93 4.22 -12.17
CA VAL A 139 17.22 4.23 -13.47
C VAL A 139 16.81 5.65 -13.84
N MET A 140 16.22 6.40 -12.91
CA MET A 140 15.78 7.78 -13.17
C MET A 140 16.94 8.70 -13.55
N ALA A 141 18.12 8.49 -12.99
CA ALA A 141 19.32 9.28 -13.32
C ALA A 141 19.82 9.07 -14.75
N LYS A 142 19.39 7.97 -15.41
CA LYS A 142 19.77 7.63 -16.79
C LYS A 142 18.72 8.05 -17.84
N LEU A 143 17.60 8.55 -17.40
CA LEU A 143 16.52 9.01 -18.29
C LEU A 143 16.67 10.53 -18.64
#